data_eb7536176aa9fe77eb2f64c984cde7ff
#
_entry.id   eb7536176aa9fe77eb2f64c984cde7ff
#
_cell.length_a   1.000
_cell.length_b   1.000
_cell.length_c   1.000
_cell.angle_alpha   90.00
_cell.angle_beta   90.00
_cell.angle_gamma   90.00
#
_symmetry.space_group_name_H-M   'P 1'
#
loop_
_entity.id
_entity.type
_entity.pdbx_description
1 polymer ?
#
loop_
_entity_poly.entity_id
_entity_poly.type
_entity_poly.pdbx_seq_one_letter_code
_entity_poly.pdbx_strand_id
1 'polypeptide(L)'
;PKMYRNKMYKYATEIIEIGTVLLDEDFRQIATLRQYVHPEYGVLDHYISNLTGIQNVQIKNAPLLEEALKHLTNWLGDREYKVFAWSECDFAQLRREIKSKQIEDEQIQNFMQPKRWIDYQDAFVKRSGFSRAISLSEALMLCDLQPCGRLHDGLDDAINTAKLIEMLESDSDYQIRNYEKELAISAEPLQFCMGDLFAGLSLSA
;
A
#
# COMPACT_ATOMS: atom_id res chain seq x y z
N PRO A 1 -9.69 -1.29 14.86
CA PRO A 1 -10.79 -1.19 15.81
C PRO A 1 -10.80 -2.39 16.75
N LYS A 2 -11.03 -2.14 18.08
CA LYS A 2 -11.32 -3.26 19.00
C LYS A 2 -12.67 -3.81 18.60
N MET A 3 -12.67 -4.97 17.99
CA MET A 3 -13.89 -5.66 17.60
C MET A 3 -14.64 -6.10 18.83
N TYR A 4 -15.89 -5.74 18.95
CA TYR A 4 -16.80 -6.50 19.80
C TYR A 4 -16.86 -7.91 19.24
N ARG A 5 -16.59 -8.92 20.07
CA ARG A 5 -16.67 -10.33 19.66
C ARG A 5 -18.11 -10.66 19.28
N ASN A 6 -18.48 -10.35 18.06
CA ASN A 6 -19.70 -10.85 17.47
C ASN A 6 -19.41 -12.27 16.96
N LYS A 7 -20.19 -13.25 17.37
CA LYS A 7 -20.05 -14.64 16.91
C LYS A 7 -20.18 -14.80 15.39
N MET A 8 -20.78 -13.82 14.72
CA MET A 8 -20.97 -13.82 13.25
C MET A 8 -19.79 -13.22 12.49
N TYR A 9 -19.06 -12.27 13.09
CA TYR A 9 -17.89 -11.65 12.44
C TYR A 9 -16.60 -12.18 13.05
N LYS A 10 -15.80 -12.88 12.22
CA LYS A 10 -14.62 -13.63 12.67
C LYS A 10 -13.31 -12.85 12.56
N TYR A 11 -13.33 -11.69 11.93
CA TYR A 11 -12.12 -10.94 11.60
C TYR A 11 -11.86 -9.78 12.56
N ALA A 12 -10.60 -9.45 12.75
CA ALA A 12 -10.19 -8.44 13.72
C ALA A 12 -10.27 -6.99 13.19
N THR A 13 -10.50 -6.80 11.89
CA THR A 13 -10.43 -5.49 11.24
C THR A 13 -11.60 -5.28 10.29
N GLU A 14 -12.03 -4.02 10.17
CA GLU A 14 -12.99 -3.55 9.17
C GLU A 14 -12.41 -2.33 8.44
N ILE A 15 -12.80 -2.16 7.18
CA ILE A 15 -12.46 -1.00 6.37
C ILE A 15 -13.24 0.20 6.90
N ILE A 16 -12.56 1.33 7.08
CA ILE A 16 -13.14 2.60 7.54
C ILE A 16 -12.97 3.73 6.52
N GLU A 17 -12.16 3.51 5.49
CA GLU A 17 -11.93 4.45 4.40
C GLU A 17 -11.55 3.68 3.13
N ILE A 18 -12.02 4.19 2.00
CA ILE A 18 -11.59 3.85 0.66
C ILE A 18 -11.05 5.13 0.02
N GLY A 19 -9.72 5.19 -0.15
CA GLY A 19 -9.04 6.24 -0.88
C GLY A 19 -8.68 5.74 -2.28
N THR A 20 -9.02 6.50 -3.32
CA THR A 20 -8.82 6.07 -4.71
C THR A 20 -8.39 7.24 -5.58
N VAL A 21 -7.42 7.00 -6.45
CA VAL A 21 -6.98 7.91 -7.50
C VAL A 21 -7.29 7.28 -8.85
N LEU A 22 -7.90 8.03 -9.74
CA LEU A 22 -8.11 7.63 -11.13
C LEU A 22 -6.98 8.22 -11.97
N LEU A 23 -6.30 7.35 -12.70
CA LEU A 23 -5.27 7.71 -13.67
C LEU A 23 -5.80 7.51 -15.08
N ASP A 24 -5.33 8.32 -16.03
CA ASP A 24 -5.56 8.12 -17.46
C ASP A 24 -4.60 7.08 -18.06
N GLU A 25 -4.62 6.93 -19.39
CA GLU A 25 -3.78 5.98 -20.12
C GLU A 25 -2.29 6.34 -20.06
N ASP A 26 -1.96 7.61 -19.80
CA ASP A 26 -0.60 8.12 -19.60
C ASP A 26 -0.18 8.09 -18.10
N PHE A 27 -0.95 7.42 -17.24
CA PHE A 27 -0.78 7.34 -15.78
C PHE A 27 -0.89 8.68 -15.05
N ARG A 28 -1.48 9.72 -15.66
CA ARG A 28 -1.69 11.02 -15.01
C ARG A 28 -2.94 11.02 -14.18
N GLN A 29 -2.87 11.63 -13.01
CA GLN A 29 -4.02 11.76 -12.14
C GLN A 29 -5.11 12.65 -12.77
N ILE A 30 -6.32 12.11 -12.92
CA ILE A 30 -7.48 12.85 -13.47
C ILE A 30 -8.61 13.03 -12.46
N ALA A 31 -8.72 12.19 -11.44
CA ALA A 31 -9.73 12.32 -10.39
C ALA A 31 -9.32 11.61 -9.11
N THR A 32 -9.96 11.96 -8.00
CA THR A 32 -9.81 11.29 -6.70
C THR A 32 -11.17 11.01 -6.10
N LEU A 33 -11.25 9.96 -5.29
CA LEU A 33 -12.41 9.64 -4.48
C LEU A 33 -11.95 9.31 -3.06
N ARG A 34 -12.54 9.97 -2.06
CA ARG A 34 -12.45 9.60 -0.64
C ARG A 34 -13.82 9.17 -0.17
N GLN A 35 -13.94 7.95 0.29
CA GLN A 35 -15.17 7.41 0.84
C GLN A 35 -14.92 6.82 2.21
N TYR A 36 -15.46 7.46 3.25
CA TYR A 36 -15.47 6.86 4.59
C TYR A 36 -16.49 5.73 4.65
N VAL A 37 -16.22 4.76 5.51
CA VAL A 37 -17.06 3.58 5.71
C VAL A 37 -17.37 3.44 7.18
N HIS A 38 -18.66 3.21 7.50
CA HIS A 38 -19.08 2.92 8.85
C HIS A 38 -18.81 1.44 9.19
N PRO A 39 -17.99 1.13 10.22
CA PRO A 39 -17.76 -0.25 10.64
C PRO A 39 -19.02 -0.82 11.29
N GLU A 40 -19.44 -2.02 10.88
CA GLU A 40 -20.67 -2.65 11.36
C GLU A 40 -20.51 -3.38 12.69
N TYR A 41 -19.33 -3.95 12.91
CA TYR A 41 -19.07 -4.85 14.04
C TYR A 41 -18.01 -4.32 15.01
N GLY A 42 -17.26 -3.32 14.59
CA GLY A 42 -16.19 -2.72 15.37
C GLY A 42 -16.45 -1.27 15.73
N VAL A 43 -15.54 -0.72 16.50
CA VAL A 43 -15.47 0.70 16.80
C VAL A 43 -14.09 1.21 16.45
N LEU A 44 -14.01 2.46 16.03
CA LEU A 44 -12.73 3.12 15.82
C LEU A 44 -12.02 3.27 17.17
N ASP A 45 -10.90 2.57 17.35
CA ASP A 45 -10.09 2.74 18.54
C ASP A 45 -9.14 3.93 18.41
N HIS A 46 -8.61 4.35 19.56
CA HIS A 46 -7.74 5.54 19.63
C HIS A 46 -6.43 5.34 18.86
N TYR A 47 -5.90 4.14 18.80
CA TYR A 47 -4.66 3.84 18.06
C TYR A 47 -4.86 4.05 16.57
N ILE A 48 -5.92 3.45 15.99
CA ILE A 48 -6.26 3.61 14.56
C ILE A 48 -6.61 5.06 14.24
N SER A 49 -7.39 5.73 15.11
CA SER A 49 -7.70 7.16 14.93
C SER A 49 -6.42 8.03 14.88
N ASN A 50 -5.47 7.76 15.75
CA ASN A 50 -4.19 8.49 15.74
C ASN A 50 -3.33 8.15 14.53
N LEU A 51 -3.32 6.90 14.10
CA LEU A 51 -2.54 6.43 12.97
C LEU A 51 -3.05 7.04 11.65
N THR A 52 -4.35 6.91 11.40
CA THR A 52 -4.98 7.33 10.13
C THR A 52 -5.41 8.80 10.12
N GLY A 53 -5.62 9.42 11.29
CA GLY A 53 -6.23 10.74 11.42
C GLY A 53 -7.75 10.75 11.37
N ILE A 54 -8.36 9.60 11.05
CA ILE A 54 -9.82 9.49 10.95
C ILE A 54 -10.45 9.60 12.36
N GLN A 55 -11.50 10.39 12.46
CA GLN A 55 -12.25 10.60 13.70
C GLN A 55 -13.64 9.94 13.61
N ASN A 56 -14.22 9.61 14.77
CA ASN A 56 -15.56 9.03 14.82
C ASN A 56 -16.63 9.88 14.11
N VAL A 57 -16.48 11.21 14.08
CA VAL A 57 -17.42 12.10 13.40
C VAL A 57 -17.49 11.84 11.89
N GLN A 58 -16.39 11.42 11.27
CA GLN A 58 -16.31 11.15 9.83
C GLN A 58 -16.98 9.82 9.46
N ILE A 59 -16.83 8.80 10.31
CA ILE A 59 -17.33 7.44 10.01
C ILE A 59 -18.71 7.18 10.61
N LYS A 60 -19.16 7.95 11.59
CA LYS A 60 -20.44 7.70 12.30
C LYS A 60 -21.66 7.67 11.37
N ASN A 61 -21.67 8.57 10.39
CA ASN A 61 -22.78 8.72 9.44
C ASN A 61 -22.34 8.30 8.02
N ALA A 62 -21.19 7.64 7.89
CA ALA A 62 -20.72 7.11 6.62
C ALA A 62 -21.57 5.88 6.23
N PRO A 63 -21.67 5.56 4.93
CA PRO A 63 -22.35 4.36 4.47
C PRO A 63 -21.66 3.08 4.97
N LEU A 64 -22.40 1.99 4.99
CA LEU A 64 -21.83 0.66 5.19
C LEU A 64 -20.96 0.26 3.98
N LEU A 65 -20.15 -0.78 4.13
CA LEU A 65 -19.18 -1.19 3.10
C LEU A 65 -19.82 -1.45 1.74
N GLU A 66 -20.98 -2.12 1.69
CA GLU A 66 -21.67 -2.40 0.43
C GLU A 66 -22.04 -1.11 -0.31
N GLU A 67 -22.63 -0.15 0.38
CA GLU A 67 -23.03 1.13 -0.20
C GLU A 67 -21.80 1.96 -0.63
N ALA A 68 -20.75 1.96 0.19
CA ALA A 68 -19.48 2.61 -0.15
C ALA A 68 -18.84 2.02 -1.42
N LEU A 69 -18.87 0.70 -1.57
CA LEU A 69 -18.39 0.03 -2.78
C LEU A 69 -19.28 0.30 -4.00
N LYS A 70 -20.61 0.38 -3.84
CA LYS A 70 -21.51 0.83 -4.91
C LYS A 70 -21.21 2.26 -5.36
N HIS A 71 -20.90 3.16 -4.43
CA HIS A 71 -20.46 4.51 -4.79
C HIS A 71 -19.15 4.48 -5.59
N LEU A 72 -18.18 3.67 -5.19
CA LEU A 72 -16.92 3.50 -5.93
C LEU A 72 -17.14 2.93 -7.32
N THR A 73 -17.91 1.85 -7.46
CA THR A 73 -18.17 1.21 -8.77
C THR A 73 -18.98 2.12 -9.70
N ASN A 74 -19.94 2.87 -9.17
CA ASN A 74 -20.66 3.89 -9.94
C ASN A 74 -19.74 5.05 -10.38
N TRP A 75 -18.80 5.46 -9.53
CA TRP A 75 -17.83 6.49 -9.87
C TRP A 75 -16.85 6.02 -10.96
N LEU A 76 -16.47 4.75 -10.96
CA LEU A 76 -15.69 4.13 -12.03
C LEU A 76 -16.51 4.05 -13.33
N GLY A 77 -17.83 3.80 -13.24
CA GLY A 77 -18.73 3.66 -14.38
C GLY A 77 -18.35 2.49 -15.29
N ASP A 78 -18.61 2.64 -16.60
CA ASP A 78 -18.38 1.59 -17.61
C ASP A 78 -16.94 1.54 -18.14
N ARG A 79 -16.01 2.20 -17.48
CA ARG A 79 -14.61 2.22 -17.92
C ARG A 79 -13.97 0.83 -17.86
N GLU A 80 -13.11 0.53 -18.81
CA GLU A 80 -12.12 -0.52 -18.62
C GLU A 80 -10.98 -0.01 -17.74
N TYR A 81 -10.64 -0.72 -16.68
CA TYR A 81 -9.63 -0.30 -15.73
C TYR A 81 -8.84 -1.47 -15.13
N LYS A 82 -7.68 -1.14 -14.60
CA LYS A 82 -6.91 -1.94 -13.65
C LYS A 82 -6.89 -1.25 -12.30
N VAL A 83 -6.78 -2.03 -11.23
CA VAL A 83 -6.65 -1.53 -9.87
C VAL A 83 -5.24 -1.80 -9.41
N PHE A 84 -4.51 -0.76 -9.11
CA PHE A 84 -3.19 -0.85 -8.50
C PHE A 84 -3.34 -0.66 -6.99
N ALA A 85 -2.82 -1.59 -6.21
CA ALA A 85 -2.73 -1.47 -4.76
C ALA A 85 -1.25 -1.59 -4.35
N TRP A 86 -0.85 -0.89 -3.29
CA TRP A 86 0.54 -0.98 -2.81
C TRP A 86 0.88 -2.33 -2.21
N SER A 87 -0.08 -3.19 -1.98
CA SER A 87 0.15 -4.60 -1.64
C SER A 87 -1.11 -5.41 -1.88
N GLU A 88 -0.99 -6.73 -1.82
CA GLU A 88 -2.15 -7.62 -1.87
C GLU A 88 -3.08 -7.49 -0.65
N CYS A 89 -2.66 -6.80 0.41
CA CYS A 89 -3.43 -6.68 1.66
C CYS A 89 -4.79 -6.02 1.44
N ASP A 90 -4.89 -4.99 0.57
CA ASP A 90 -6.14 -4.29 0.30
C ASP A 90 -7.16 -5.21 -0.39
N PHE A 91 -6.71 -5.93 -1.42
CA PHE A 91 -7.54 -6.92 -2.09
C PHE A 91 -7.99 -8.04 -1.14
N ALA A 92 -7.07 -8.55 -0.33
CA ALA A 92 -7.37 -9.60 0.63
C ALA A 92 -8.35 -9.13 1.71
N GLN A 93 -8.21 -7.89 2.21
CA GLN A 93 -9.12 -7.31 3.19
C GLN A 93 -10.52 -7.13 2.61
N LEU A 94 -10.64 -6.50 1.43
CA LEU A 94 -11.92 -6.34 0.73
C LEU A 94 -12.61 -7.68 0.49
N ARG A 95 -11.89 -8.66 -0.04
CA ARG A 95 -12.41 -10.00 -0.30
C ARG A 95 -12.95 -10.68 0.96
N ARG A 96 -12.25 -10.54 2.08
CA ARG A 96 -12.69 -11.09 3.38
C ARG A 96 -13.98 -10.45 3.86
N GLU A 97 -14.06 -9.12 3.82
CA GLU A 97 -15.23 -8.40 4.28
C GLU A 97 -16.45 -8.63 3.38
N ILE A 98 -16.29 -8.56 2.07
CA ILE A 98 -17.35 -8.85 1.09
C ILE A 98 -17.93 -10.24 1.34
N LYS A 99 -17.06 -11.26 1.51
CA LYS A 99 -17.50 -12.63 1.82
C LYS A 99 -18.18 -12.73 3.18
N SER A 100 -17.64 -12.08 4.21
CA SER A 100 -18.16 -12.13 5.58
C SER A 100 -19.52 -11.44 5.72
N LYS A 101 -19.70 -10.34 4.97
CA LYS A 101 -20.91 -9.52 4.95
C LYS A 101 -21.92 -9.98 3.89
N GLN A 102 -21.63 -11.05 3.14
CA GLN A 102 -22.48 -11.64 2.11
C GLN A 102 -22.91 -10.62 1.02
N ILE A 103 -21.96 -9.78 0.58
CA ILE A 103 -22.20 -8.80 -0.46
C ILE A 103 -22.16 -9.49 -1.83
N GLU A 104 -23.30 -9.53 -2.54
CA GLU A 104 -23.51 -10.27 -3.79
C GLU A 104 -23.73 -9.35 -5.02
N ASP A 105 -23.55 -8.04 -4.86
CA ASP A 105 -23.72 -7.07 -5.93
C ASP A 105 -22.80 -7.36 -7.13
N GLU A 106 -23.36 -7.40 -8.34
CA GLU A 106 -22.67 -7.81 -9.57
C GLU A 106 -21.52 -6.86 -9.95
N GLN A 107 -21.71 -5.55 -9.78
CA GLN A 107 -20.66 -4.57 -10.08
C GLN A 107 -19.49 -4.70 -9.11
N ILE A 108 -19.78 -4.93 -7.83
CA ILE A 108 -18.77 -5.19 -6.81
C ILE A 108 -18.02 -6.50 -7.11
N GLN A 109 -18.72 -7.56 -7.50
CA GLN A 109 -18.07 -8.83 -7.89
C GLN A 109 -17.20 -8.66 -9.14
N ASN A 110 -17.62 -7.83 -10.11
CA ASN A 110 -16.81 -7.49 -11.27
C ASN A 110 -15.57 -6.67 -10.90
N PHE A 111 -15.69 -5.69 -9.99
CA PHE A 111 -14.56 -4.94 -9.43
C PHE A 111 -13.55 -5.85 -8.75
N MET A 112 -14.02 -6.86 -8.02
CA MET A 112 -13.20 -7.81 -7.28
C MET A 112 -12.60 -8.95 -8.12
N GLN A 113 -12.69 -8.92 -9.45
CA GLN A 113 -12.04 -9.93 -10.28
C GLN A 113 -10.51 -9.85 -10.14
N PRO A 114 -9.80 -10.94 -9.77
CA PRO A 114 -8.36 -10.91 -9.52
C PRO A 114 -7.53 -10.38 -10.70
N LYS A 115 -7.98 -10.63 -11.94
CA LYS A 115 -7.30 -10.16 -13.17
C LYS A 115 -7.26 -8.62 -13.31
N ARG A 116 -8.09 -7.89 -12.55
CA ARG A 116 -8.09 -6.42 -12.52
C ARG A 116 -7.08 -5.86 -11.54
N TRP A 117 -6.71 -6.62 -10.51
CA TRP A 117 -5.86 -6.14 -9.43
C TRP A 117 -4.39 -6.44 -9.67
N ILE A 118 -3.57 -5.45 -9.41
CA ILE A 118 -2.12 -5.49 -9.56
C ILE A 118 -1.51 -5.10 -8.22
N ASP A 119 -0.71 -6.00 -7.65
CA ASP A 119 0.15 -5.72 -6.51
C ASP A 119 1.35 -4.89 -7.02
N TYR A 120 1.30 -3.58 -6.77
CA TYR A 120 2.33 -2.70 -7.26
C TYR A 120 3.62 -2.75 -6.40
N GLN A 121 3.52 -3.19 -5.14
CA GLN A 121 4.69 -3.46 -4.30
C GLN A 121 5.53 -4.60 -4.90
N ASP A 122 4.89 -5.68 -5.32
CA ASP A 122 5.57 -6.79 -5.98
C ASP A 122 6.21 -6.36 -7.32
N ALA A 123 5.50 -5.57 -8.12
CA ALA A 123 6.02 -5.00 -9.36
C ALA A 123 7.25 -4.09 -9.09
N PHE A 124 7.17 -3.24 -8.07
CA PHE A 124 8.27 -2.37 -7.63
C PHE A 124 9.49 -3.17 -7.18
N VAL A 125 9.30 -4.19 -6.36
CA VAL A 125 10.37 -5.07 -5.87
C VAL A 125 11.05 -5.79 -7.02
N LYS A 126 10.29 -6.33 -7.96
CA LYS A 126 10.84 -6.97 -9.17
C LYS A 126 11.66 -6.02 -10.02
N ARG A 127 11.17 -4.79 -10.23
CA ARG A 127 11.88 -3.77 -11.02
C ARG A 127 13.15 -3.29 -10.32
N SER A 128 13.11 -3.02 -9.02
CA SER A 128 14.24 -2.53 -8.24
C SER A 128 15.26 -3.63 -7.90
N GLY A 129 14.81 -4.89 -7.83
CA GLY A 129 15.62 -6.06 -7.49
C GLY A 129 15.98 -6.14 -6.00
N PHE A 130 15.15 -5.61 -5.11
CA PHE A 130 15.25 -5.87 -3.68
C PHE A 130 14.89 -7.32 -3.37
N SER A 131 15.41 -7.85 -2.28
CA SER A 131 15.14 -9.22 -1.84
C SER A 131 13.94 -9.33 -0.87
N ARG A 132 13.34 -8.19 -0.51
CA ARG A 132 12.25 -8.07 0.47
C ARG A 132 11.15 -7.13 0.00
N ALA A 133 10.00 -7.17 0.64
CA ALA A 133 8.96 -6.18 0.46
C ALA A 133 9.44 -4.77 0.89
N ILE A 134 9.08 -3.76 0.12
CA ILE A 134 9.44 -2.35 0.34
C ILE A 134 8.17 -1.61 0.75
N SER A 135 8.20 -0.82 1.82
CA SER A 135 7.07 0.02 2.24
C SER A 135 6.84 1.17 1.24
N LEU A 136 5.63 1.72 1.20
CA LEU A 136 5.32 2.86 0.32
C LEU A 136 6.23 4.06 0.61
N SER A 137 6.45 4.37 1.87
CA SER A 137 7.33 5.47 2.27
C SER A 137 8.79 5.25 1.85
N GLU A 138 9.26 4.02 1.94
CA GLU A 138 10.60 3.65 1.47
C GLU A 138 10.70 3.73 -0.06
N ALA A 139 9.69 3.26 -0.79
CA ALA A 139 9.65 3.34 -2.24
C ALA A 139 9.67 4.79 -2.75
N LEU A 140 8.92 5.68 -2.11
CA LEU A 140 8.97 7.11 -2.41
C LEU A 140 10.38 7.67 -2.21
N MET A 141 11.02 7.36 -1.08
CA MET A 141 12.38 7.78 -0.79
C MET A 141 13.39 7.27 -1.82
N LEU A 142 13.27 6.00 -2.24
CA LEU A 142 14.17 5.38 -3.24
C LEU A 142 13.98 5.99 -4.65
N CYS A 143 12.87 6.65 -4.89
CA CYS A 143 12.56 7.38 -6.12
C CYS A 143 12.70 8.90 -5.97
N ASP A 144 13.31 9.40 -4.90
CA ASP A 144 13.46 10.83 -4.58
C ASP A 144 12.12 11.60 -4.59
N LEU A 145 11.00 10.92 -4.33
CA LEU A 145 9.68 11.50 -4.22
C LEU A 145 9.37 11.90 -2.78
N GLN A 146 8.89 13.13 -2.60
CA GLN A 146 8.41 13.58 -1.31
C GLN A 146 6.99 13.06 -1.06
N PRO A 147 6.73 12.39 0.09
CA PRO A 147 5.38 12.02 0.46
C PRO A 147 4.48 13.24 0.53
N CYS A 148 3.24 13.12 0.07
CA CYS A 148 2.23 14.14 0.28
C CYS A 148 1.20 13.64 1.30
N GLY A 149 0.65 14.59 2.06
CA GLY A 149 -0.38 14.28 3.04
C GLY A 149 0.13 13.47 4.23
N ARG A 150 -0.74 12.65 4.79
CA ARG A 150 -0.49 11.86 5.98
C ARG A 150 -0.33 10.39 5.62
N LEU A 151 0.75 9.76 6.06
CA LEU A 151 0.91 8.31 5.95
C LEU A 151 -0.20 7.60 6.73
N HIS A 152 -0.69 6.50 6.19
CA HIS A 152 -1.84 5.70 6.67
C HIS A 152 -3.21 6.40 6.56
N ASP A 153 -3.31 7.55 5.89
CA ASP A 153 -4.55 8.07 5.35
C ASP A 153 -4.78 7.42 3.98
N GLY A 154 -5.96 6.81 3.77
CA GLY A 154 -6.19 5.98 2.59
C GLY A 154 -6.09 6.75 1.27
N LEU A 155 -6.56 8.01 1.21
CA LEU A 155 -6.45 8.81 0.00
C LEU A 155 -5.02 9.33 -0.21
N ASP A 156 -4.33 9.75 0.85
CA ASP A 156 -2.96 10.25 0.75
C ASP A 156 -2.01 9.13 0.31
N ASP A 157 -2.19 7.90 0.83
CA ASP A 157 -1.43 6.72 0.40
C ASP A 157 -1.73 6.35 -1.08
N ALA A 158 -2.99 6.46 -1.52
CA ALA A 158 -3.37 6.27 -2.91
C ALA A 158 -2.74 7.32 -3.84
N ILE A 159 -2.69 8.61 -3.43
CA ILE A 159 -2.01 9.68 -4.17
C ILE A 159 -0.50 9.42 -4.25
N ASN A 160 0.12 9.00 -3.17
CA ASN A 160 1.54 8.68 -3.15
C ASN A 160 1.87 7.47 -4.04
N THR A 161 1.02 6.45 -4.03
CA THR A 161 1.13 5.30 -4.94
C THR A 161 0.97 5.73 -6.40
N ALA A 162 -0.01 6.60 -6.69
CA ALA A 162 -0.24 7.14 -8.03
C ALA A 162 0.99 7.91 -8.57
N LYS A 163 1.66 8.71 -7.75
CA LYS A 163 2.89 9.40 -8.13
C LYS A 163 4.02 8.44 -8.50
N LEU A 164 4.18 7.35 -7.72
CA LEU A 164 5.15 6.30 -8.06
C LEU A 164 4.82 5.63 -9.38
N ILE A 165 3.55 5.31 -9.62
CA ILE A 165 3.08 4.71 -10.86
C ILE A 165 3.35 5.65 -12.03
N GLU A 166 2.90 6.92 -11.96
CA GLU A 166 3.12 7.91 -13.00
C GLU A 166 4.61 8.03 -13.36
N MET A 167 5.49 8.16 -12.36
CA MET A 167 6.92 8.29 -12.56
C MET A 167 7.53 7.04 -13.21
N LEU A 168 7.22 5.86 -12.69
CA LEU A 168 7.85 4.62 -13.10
C LEU A 168 7.31 4.07 -14.43
N GLU A 169 6.03 4.30 -14.73
CA GLU A 169 5.42 3.86 -15.99
C GLU A 169 5.67 4.86 -17.13
N SER A 170 5.84 6.17 -16.81
CA SER A 170 6.20 7.18 -17.82
C SER A 170 7.67 7.09 -18.25
N ASP A 171 8.55 6.56 -17.41
CA ASP A 171 9.98 6.38 -17.71
C ASP A 171 10.41 4.93 -17.40
N SER A 172 10.33 4.08 -18.43
CA SER A 172 10.71 2.67 -18.31
C SER A 172 12.20 2.47 -17.96
N ASP A 173 13.04 3.43 -18.28
CA ASP A 173 14.48 3.38 -18.07
C ASP A 173 14.91 3.96 -16.72
N TYR A 174 13.97 4.55 -15.96
CA TYR A 174 14.25 5.07 -14.63
C TYR A 174 14.85 4.00 -13.72
N GLN A 175 16.02 4.28 -13.18
CA GLN A 175 16.76 3.38 -12.31
C GLN A 175 16.40 3.66 -10.84
N ILE A 176 15.66 2.74 -10.22
CA ILE A 176 15.37 2.81 -8.81
C ILE A 176 16.66 2.55 -8.02
N ARG A 177 16.97 3.43 -7.08
CA ARG A 177 18.14 3.27 -6.21
C ARG A 177 18.01 2.00 -5.37
N ASN A 178 19.03 1.15 -5.41
CA ASN A 178 19.04 -0.10 -4.63
C ASN A 178 20.33 -0.19 -3.81
N TYR A 179 20.24 0.27 -2.57
CA TYR A 179 21.36 0.27 -1.63
C TYR A 179 21.82 -1.15 -1.21
N GLU A 180 20.99 -2.17 -1.30
CA GLU A 180 21.41 -3.56 -1.04
C GLU A 180 22.43 -4.00 -2.09
N LYS A 181 22.24 -3.64 -3.35
CA LYS A 181 23.20 -3.89 -4.43
C LYS A 181 24.45 -3.02 -4.30
N GLU A 182 24.27 -1.73 -3.94
CA GLU A 182 25.39 -0.80 -3.74
C GLU A 182 26.30 -1.30 -2.60
N LEU A 183 25.74 -1.75 -1.48
CA LEU A 183 26.49 -2.32 -0.38
C LEU A 183 27.16 -3.64 -0.74
N ALA A 184 26.50 -4.50 -1.52
CA ALA A 184 27.09 -5.76 -1.98
C ALA A 184 28.28 -5.54 -2.92
N ILE A 185 28.23 -4.50 -3.76
CA ILE A 185 29.33 -4.11 -4.67
C ILE A 185 30.48 -3.46 -3.88
N SER A 186 30.16 -2.66 -2.85
CA SER A 186 31.17 -1.96 -2.03
C SER A 186 31.80 -2.86 -0.96
N ALA A 187 31.20 -4.00 -0.65
CA ALA A 187 31.80 -5.00 0.23
C ALA A 187 32.93 -5.73 -0.51
N GLU A 188 34.08 -5.09 -0.66
CA GLU A 188 35.30 -5.84 -0.92
C GLU A 188 35.45 -6.90 0.20
N PRO A 189 35.79 -8.14 -0.13
CA PRO A 189 36.08 -9.12 0.89
C PRO A 189 37.21 -8.57 1.75
N LEU A 190 36.92 -8.28 3.01
CA LEU A 190 37.94 -7.94 3.99
C LEU A 190 38.88 -9.14 4.12
N GLN A 191 39.90 -9.18 3.28
CA GLN A 191 40.99 -10.11 3.43
C GLN A 191 41.87 -9.62 4.61
N PHE A 192 41.33 -9.74 5.80
CA PHE A 192 42.17 -9.69 7.01
C PHE A 192 42.78 -11.08 7.21
N CYS A 193 44.02 -11.21 6.75
CA CYS A 193 44.84 -12.32 7.21
C CYS A 193 45.21 -12.03 8.67
N MET A 194 44.93 -12.95 9.63
CA MET A 194 45.31 -12.80 11.02
C MET A 194 46.83 -12.55 11.17
N GLY A 195 47.63 -12.91 10.14
CA GLY A 195 49.07 -12.62 10.09
C GLY A 195 49.43 -11.13 10.01
N ASP A 196 48.55 -10.33 9.36
CA ASP A 196 48.81 -8.88 9.17
C ASP A 196 48.58 -8.09 10.48
N LEU A 197 47.76 -8.60 11.37
CA LEU A 197 47.51 -7.98 12.70
C LEU A 197 48.72 -8.06 13.63
N PHE A 198 49.60 -9.02 13.43
CA PHE A 198 50.79 -9.23 14.28
C PHE A 198 52.10 -8.73 13.63
N ALA A 199 52.08 -8.34 12.37
CA ALA A 199 53.29 -7.85 11.69
C ALA A 199 53.78 -6.48 12.20
N GLY A 200 52.98 -5.75 12.99
CA GLY A 200 53.35 -4.48 13.62
C GLY A 200 53.80 -4.56 15.06
N LEU A 201 53.85 -5.73 15.69
CA LEU A 201 54.33 -5.95 17.05
C LEU A 201 55.77 -6.44 17.02
N SER A 202 56.72 -5.55 16.73
CA SER A 202 58.11 -5.80 17.01
C SER A 202 58.32 -5.70 18.54
N LEU A 203 58.46 -6.84 19.20
CA LEU A 203 59.00 -6.92 20.55
C LEU A 203 60.43 -6.41 20.52
N SER A 204 60.66 -5.16 20.95
CA SER A 204 62.00 -4.72 21.34
C SER A 204 62.38 -5.38 22.64
N ALA A 205 63.37 -6.26 22.60
CA ALA A 205 64.06 -6.83 23.73
C ALA A 205 65.03 -5.82 24.35
#